data_ef12e8537811a3cabe5cf09ace508016
#
_entry.id   ef12e8537811a3cabe5cf09ace508016
#
_cell.length_a   1.000
_cell.length_b   1.000
_cell.length_c   1.000
_cell.angle_alpha   90.00
_cell.angle_beta   90.00
_cell.angle_gamma   90.00
#
_symmetry.space_group_name_H-M   'P 1'
#
loop_
_entity.id
_entity.type
_entity.pdbx_description
1 polymer ?
#
loop_
_entity_poly.entity_id
_entity_poly.type
_entity_poly.pdbx_seq_one_letter_code
_entity_poly.pdbx_strand_id
1 'polypeptide(L)'
;EPAADATRMLAPTPVTTPAPRERVTLWQGELRSREGAQGIPEYLAQVEPALLDTLALGQVLEMSLPGRERPLQARLASTHNSAGLPVWRGGLVDGDEAESLTVVRGSLETHINVATLDGSYSIIVDNRSGKTRVIDENDIAARSDPHGDHVDAPLAELPPMPPPAQG
;
A
#
# COMPACT_ATOMS: atom_id res chain seq x y z
N GLU A 1 47.92 2.54 -38.23
CA GLU A 1 47.62 1.97 -38.03
C GLU A 1 46.72 1.90 -36.95
N PRO A 2 46.77 2.33 -36.01
CA PRO A 2 45.90 2.26 -34.93
C PRO A 2 44.71 3.14 -34.94
N ALA A 3 44.34 3.61 -36.02
CA ALA A 3 43.18 4.48 -36.09
C ALA A 3 41.90 3.82 -35.66
N ALA A 4 41.83 2.55 -35.84
CA ALA A 4 40.63 1.85 -35.48
C ALA A 4 40.44 1.81 -33.97
N ASP A 5 41.52 1.74 -33.25
CA ASP A 5 41.43 1.70 -31.82
C ASP A 5 40.96 3.04 -31.27
N ALA A 6 41.46 4.09 -31.85
CA ALA A 6 41.03 5.40 -31.39
C ALA A 6 39.54 5.61 -31.62
N THR A 7 39.05 5.11 -32.72
CA THR A 7 37.61 5.23 -32.99
C THR A 7 36.81 4.47 -31.97
N ARG A 8 37.33 3.32 -31.61
CA ARG A 8 36.59 2.54 -30.62
C ARG A 8 36.54 3.26 -29.28
N MET A 9 37.60 3.92 -28.93
CA MET A 9 37.60 4.60 -27.65
C MET A 9 36.68 5.78 -27.62
N LEU A 10 36.32 6.27 -28.78
CA LEU A 10 35.43 7.41 -28.81
C LEU A 10 33.96 6.97 -28.76
N ALA A 11 33.69 5.70 -28.80
CA ALA A 11 32.33 5.25 -28.69
C ALA A 11 31.80 5.63 -27.33
N PRO A 12 30.72 6.33 -27.26
CA PRO A 12 30.19 6.77 -25.99
C PRO A 12 29.81 5.56 -25.16
N THR A 13 30.28 5.54 -23.97
CA THR A 13 29.82 4.57 -23.06
C THR A 13 28.37 4.92 -22.80
N PRO A 14 27.47 4.03 -22.98
CA PRO A 14 26.09 4.35 -22.68
C PRO A 14 26.01 4.69 -21.22
N VAL A 15 25.47 5.81 -20.94
CA VAL A 15 25.20 6.16 -19.58
C VAL A 15 24.09 5.24 -19.19
N THR A 16 24.41 4.20 -18.50
CA THR A 16 23.41 3.30 -18.06
C THR A 16 22.78 3.95 -16.87
N THR A 17 21.65 4.50 -17.07
CA THR A 17 20.76 4.76 -15.96
C THR A 17 20.55 3.39 -15.36
N PRO A 18 20.83 3.19 -14.10
CA PRO A 18 20.62 1.89 -13.50
C PRO A 18 19.17 1.50 -13.75
N ALA A 19 18.97 0.35 -14.29
CA ALA A 19 17.64 -0.17 -14.48
C ALA A 19 16.97 -0.16 -13.12
N PRO A 20 15.71 0.22 -13.06
CA PRO A 20 14.99 0.18 -11.79
C PRO A 20 15.12 -1.22 -11.24
N ARG A 21 15.41 -1.31 -9.98
CA ARG A 21 15.58 -2.60 -9.36
C ARG A 21 14.29 -3.37 -9.56
N GLU A 22 14.43 -4.60 -9.98
CA GLU A 22 13.25 -5.40 -10.20
C GLU A 22 12.51 -5.62 -8.88
N ARG A 23 13.21 -5.71 -7.79
CA ARG A 23 12.60 -5.91 -6.47
C ARG A 23 13.06 -4.80 -5.54
N VAL A 24 12.13 -4.20 -4.86
CA VAL A 24 12.40 -3.12 -3.92
C VAL A 24 11.79 -3.47 -2.58
N THR A 25 12.62 -3.52 -1.55
CA THR A 25 12.13 -3.72 -0.19
C THR A 25 11.84 -2.34 0.38
N LEU A 26 10.58 -2.10 0.75
CA LEU A 26 10.18 -0.78 1.23
C LEU A 26 10.78 -0.47 2.59
N TRP A 27 10.79 -1.41 3.49
CA TRP A 27 11.46 -1.26 4.78
C TRP A 27 12.06 -2.59 5.21
N GLN A 28 13.09 -2.50 6.04
CA GLN A 28 13.74 -3.68 6.54
C GLN A 28 13.55 -3.77 8.04
N GLY A 29 13.62 -4.97 8.55
CA GLY A 29 13.53 -5.17 9.98
C GLY A 29 12.10 -5.32 10.46
N GLU A 30 11.98 -5.45 11.75
CA GLU A 30 10.69 -5.67 12.33
C GLU A 30 9.98 -4.36 12.54
N LEU A 31 8.67 -4.40 12.42
CA LEU A 31 7.84 -3.25 12.68
C LEU A 31 7.72 -3.07 14.19
N ARG A 32 7.76 -1.82 14.64
CA ARG A 32 7.56 -1.53 16.05
C ARG A 32 6.13 -1.10 16.24
N SER A 33 5.44 -1.72 17.17
CA SER A 33 4.06 -1.34 17.42
C SER A 33 3.97 -0.23 18.44
N ARG A 34 2.95 0.59 18.32
CA ARG A 34 2.59 1.58 19.32
C ARG A 34 1.08 1.75 19.33
N GLU A 35 0.57 2.29 20.40
CA GLU A 35 -0.84 2.56 20.48
C GLU A 35 -1.14 3.80 19.65
N GLY A 36 -2.00 3.69 18.70
CA GLY A 36 -2.42 4.81 17.88
C GLY A 36 -3.72 5.41 18.35
N ALA A 37 -4.37 6.16 17.48
CA ALA A 37 -5.62 6.81 17.80
C ALA A 37 -6.69 5.80 18.17
N GLN A 38 -7.46 6.10 19.19
CA GLN A 38 -8.55 5.24 19.63
C GLN A 38 -8.08 3.85 20.03
N GLY A 39 -6.83 3.72 20.44
CA GLY A 39 -6.29 2.43 20.86
C GLY A 39 -6.02 1.46 19.72
N ILE A 40 -6.10 1.88 18.47
CA ILE A 40 -5.82 1.02 17.35
C ILE A 40 -4.31 0.93 17.17
N PRO A 41 -3.73 -0.25 17.15
CA PRO A 41 -2.29 -0.35 17.02
C PRO A 41 -1.77 0.21 15.71
N GLU A 42 -0.65 0.89 15.76
CA GLU A 42 0.05 1.32 14.58
C GLU A 42 1.41 0.66 14.60
N TYR A 43 1.88 0.25 13.45
CA TYR A 43 3.19 -0.38 13.34
C TYR A 43 4.09 0.59 12.58
N LEU A 44 5.24 0.88 13.15
CA LEU A 44 6.12 1.91 12.62
C LEU A 44 7.25 1.32 11.81
N ALA A 45 7.54 1.95 10.69
CA ALA A 45 8.63 1.56 9.83
C ALA A 45 9.30 2.80 9.26
N GLN A 46 10.38 2.63 8.56
CA GLN A 46 11.10 3.71 7.92
C GLN A 46 11.31 3.33 6.44
N VAL A 47 10.81 4.15 5.55
CA VAL A 47 10.98 3.97 4.12
C VAL A 47 11.97 5.00 3.62
N GLU A 48 12.84 4.62 2.68
CA GLU A 48 13.71 5.57 2.04
C GLU A 48 12.87 6.39 1.08
N PRO A 49 12.69 7.68 1.28
CA PRO A 49 11.78 8.47 0.45
C PRO A 49 12.11 8.40 -1.04
N ALA A 50 13.39 8.27 -1.39
CA ALA A 50 13.79 8.19 -2.77
C ALA A 50 13.21 6.98 -3.50
N LEU A 51 12.86 5.93 -2.79
CA LEU A 51 12.28 4.76 -3.42
C LEU A 51 10.93 5.07 -4.04
N LEU A 52 10.20 5.99 -3.44
CA LEU A 52 8.88 6.36 -3.94
C LEU A 52 8.97 7.19 -5.21
N ASP A 53 10.13 7.76 -5.50
CA ASP A 53 10.32 8.55 -6.71
C ASP A 53 10.70 7.68 -7.89
N THR A 54 11.03 6.43 -7.65
CA THR A 54 11.52 5.55 -8.69
C THR A 54 10.64 4.32 -8.91
N LEU A 55 9.36 4.43 -8.60
CA LEU A 55 8.44 3.33 -8.84
C LEU A 55 8.29 3.12 -10.35
N ALA A 56 8.27 1.89 -10.76
CA ALA A 56 8.20 1.54 -12.17
C ALA A 56 7.33 0.32 -12.40
N LEU A 57 6.71 0.25 -13.56
CA LEU A 57 5.90 -0.91 -13.93
C LEU A 57 6.78 -2.16 -13.97
N GLY A 58 6.23 -3.25 -13.51
CA GLY A 58 6.95 -4.52 -13.45
C GLY A 58 7.79 -4.70 -12.20
N GLN A 59 7.96 -3.64 -11.42
CA GLN A 59 8.74 -3.72 -10.20
C GLN A 59 7.98 -4.45 -9.13
N VAL A 60 8.66 -5.24 -8.33
CA VAL A 60 8.05 -5.94 -7.20
C VAL A 60 8.38 -5.19 -5.93
N LEU A 61 7.36 -4.77 -5.21
CA LEU A 61 7.52 -4.14 -3.91
C LEU A 61 7.40 -5.21 -2.84
N GLU A 62 8.36 -5.22 -1.92
CA GLU A 62 8.36 -6.20 -0.85
C GLU A 62 8.23 -5.47 0.47
N MET A 63 7.41 -5.96 1.35
CA MET A 63 7.20 -5.35 2.66
C MET A 63 6.78 -6.37 3.69
N SER A 64 7.26 -6.20 4.90
CA SER A 64 6.85 -7.03 6.03
C SER A 64 5.61 -6.42 6.64
N LEU A 65 4.58 -7.21 6.86
CA LEU A 65 3.33 -6.73 7.42
C LEU A 65 3.01 -7.44 8.72
N PRO A 66 2.31 -6.78 9.64
CA PRO A 66 2.00 -7.40 10.92
C PRO A 66 1.15 -8.65 10.72
N GLY A 67 1.44 -9.67 11.51
CA GLY A 67 0.69 -10.92 11.44
C GLY A 67 1.06 -11.83 10.30
N ARG A 68 2.02 -11.46 9.47
CA ARG A 68 2.45 -12.29 8.34
C ARG A 68 3.90 -12.72 8.56
N GLU A 69 4.15 -14.01 8.42
CA GLU A 69 5.50 -14.52 8.62
C GLU A 69 6.41 -14.19 7.46
N ARG A 70 5.86 -14.13 6.28
CA ARG A 70 6.67 -13.85 5.10
C ARG A 70 6.37 -12.46 4.58
N PRO A 71 7.36 -11.77 4.04
CA PRO A 71 7.11 -10.49 3.42
C PRO A 71 6.12 -10.63 2.29
N LEU A 72 5.27 -9.63 2.14
CA LEU A 72 4.32 -9.58 1.07
C LEU A 72 5.02 -8.99 -0.15
N GLN A 73 4.79 -9.55 -1.31
CA GLN A 73 5.37 -9.06 -2.56
C GLN A 73 4.25 -8.71 -3.52
N ALA A 74 4.32 -7.53 -4.10
CA ALA A 74 3.33 -7.08 -5.07
C ALA A 74 4.02 -6.52 -6.29
N ARG A 75 3.54 -6.86 -7.48
CA ARG A 75 4.14 -6.39 -8.73
C ARG A 75 3.30 -5.25 -9.29
N LEU A 76 3.92 -4.14 -9.55
CA LEU A 76 3.22 -2.98 -10.10
C LEU A 76 2.88 -3.26 -11.57
N ALA A 77 1.62 -3.19 -11.89
CA ALA A 77 1.11 -3.56 -13.20
C ALA A 77 0.59 -2.39 -14.02
N SER A 78 0.14 -1.35 -13.39
CA SER A 78 -0.40 -0.20 -14.10
C SER A 78 -0.19 1.09 -13.33
N THR A 79 -0.23 2.20 -14.03
CA THR A 79 -0.13 3.51 -13.42
C THR A 79 -1.06 4.46 -14.17
N HIS A 80 -1.64 5.40 -13.45
CA HIS A 80 -2.48 6.42 -14.03
C HIS A 80 -2.53 7.63 -13.09
N ASN A 81 -3.12 8.71 -13.55
CA ASN A 81 -3.34 9.86 -12.70
C ASN A 81 -4.78 9.88 -12.24
N SER A 82 -4.97 10.15 -10.99
CA SER A 82 -6.31 10.29 -10.44
C SER A 82 -6.35 11.62 -9.69
N ALA A 83 -7.15 12.54 -10.13
CA ALA A 83 -7.26 13.88 -9.55
C ALA A 83 -5.89 14.56 -9.43
N GLY A 84 -5.02 14.35 -10.41
CA GLY A 84 -3.70 14.96 -10.43
C GLY A 84 -2.64 14.21 -9.63
N LEU A 85 -2.98 13.10 -9.01
CA LEU A 85 -2.02 12.32 -8.23
C LEU A 85 -1.64 11.05 -8.98
N PRO A 86 -0.36 10.71 -9.02
CA PRO A 86 0.05 9.44 -9.60
C PRO A 86 -0.48 8.27 -8.76
N VAL A 87 -1.03 7.29 -9.42
CA VAL A 87 -1.55 6.08 -8.79
C VAL A 87 -0.92 4.88 -9.46
N TRP A 88 -0.45 3.95 -8.66
CA TRP A 88 0.11 2.70 -9.15
C TRP A 88 -0.77 1.58 -8.63
N ARG A 89 -1.02 0.59 -9.46
CA ARG A 89 -1.77 -0.59 -9.05
C ARG A 89 -1.02 -1.85 -9.40
N GLY A 90 -1.16 -2.84 -8.57
CA GLY A 90 -0.52 -4.13 -8.80
C GLY A 90 -1.25 -5.26 -8.14
N GLY A 91 -0.81 -6.45 -8.43
CA GLY A 91 -1.32 -7.67 -7.82
C GLY A 91 -0.25 -8.31 -6.96
N LEU A 92 -0.66 -9.20 -6.08
CA LEU A 92 0.29 -9.89 -5.25
C LEU A 92 0.95 -11.02 -6.03
N VAL A 93 2.25 -11.18 -5.83
CA VAL A 93 3.00 -12.23 -6.49
C VAL A 93 2.52 -13.55 -5.93
N ASP A 94 2.15 -14.47 -6.79
CA ASP A 94 1.61 -15.77 -6.41
C ASP A 94 0.33 -15.65 -5.56
N GLY A 95 -0.34 -14.56 -5.64
CA GLY A 95 -1.57 -14.35 -4.90
C GLY A 95 -2.82 -14.55 -5.74
N ASP A 96 -3.96 -14.34 -5.12
CA ASP A 96 -5.24 -14.46 -5.78
C ASP A 96 -5.51 -13.20 -6.60
N GLU A 97 -6.27 -13.29 -7.67
CA GLU A 97 -6.58 -12.11 -8.47
C GLU A 97 -7.37 -11.08 -7.71
N ALA A 98 -8.05 -11.46 -6.64
CA ALA A 98 -8.77 -10.49 -5.83
C ALA A 98 -7.84 -9.72 -4.89
N GLU A 99 -6.58 -10.15 -4.77
CA GLU A 99 -5.63 -9.46 -3.92
C GLU A 99 -4.92 -8.38 -4.72
N SER A 100 -4.73 -7.23 -4.12
CA SER A 100 -4.19 -6.09 -4.85
C SER A 100 -3.41 -5.13 -3.96
N LEU A 101 -2.63 -4.29 -4.61
CA LEU A 101 -1.93 -3.20 -3.95
C LEU A 101 -2.17 -1.94 -4.77
N THR A 102 -2.41 -0.84 -4.08
CA THR A 102 -2.57 0.46 -4.71
C THR A 102 -1.68 1.46 -4.00
N VAL A 103 -0.93 2.24 -4.77
CA VAL A 103 -0.07 3.29 -4.23
C VAL A 103 -0.58 4.61 -4.77
N VAL A 104 -0.93 5.53 -3.91
CA VAL A 104 -1.34 6.88 -4.30
C VAL A 104 -0.29 7.83 -3.77
N ARG A 105 0.41 8.49 -4.70
CA ARG A 105 1.47 9.38 -4.29
C ARG A 105 0.95 10.79 -4.14
N GLY A 106 0.67 11.20 -2.92
CA GLY A 106 0.25 12.57 -2.65
C GLY A 106 1.43 13.51 -2.53
N SER A 107 1.17 14.76 -2.28
CA SER A 107 2.23 15.76 -2.15
C SER A 107 2.98 15.64 -0.83
N LEU A 108 2.29 15.34 0.24
CA LEU A 108 2.90 15.22 1.56
C LEU A 108 3.06 13.80 2.02
N GLU A 109 2.15 12.95 1.64
CA GLU A 109 2.13 11.56 2.06
C GLU A 109 1.85 10.64 0.90
N THR A 110 2.38 9.44 0.96
CA THR A 110 2.05 8.39 0.02
C THR A 110 1.24 7.35 0.76
N HIS A 111 0.12 6.98 0.18
CA HIS A 111 -0.76 5.98 0.77
C HIS A 111 -0.66 4.69 -0.01
N ILE A 112 -0.40 3.60 0.68
CA ILE A 112 -0.32 2.29 0.06
C ILE A 112 -1.41 1.44 0.73
N ASN A 113 -2.31 0.93 -0.07
CA ASN A 113 -3.35 0.04 0.42
C ASN A 113 -3.11 -1.34 -0.12
N VAL A 114 -3.14 -2.32 0.74
CA VAL A 114 -2.94 -3.71 0.38
C VAL A 114 -4.20 -4.46 0.76
N ALA A 115 -4.82 -5.12 -0.20
CA ALA A 115 -5.99 -5.95 0.05
C ALA A 115 -5.61 -7.41 -0.14
N THR A 116 -5.81 -8.21 0.88
CA THR A 116 -5.57 -9.65 0.82
C THR A 116 -6.87 -10.38 1.13
N LEU A 117 -6.90 -11.67 0.88
CA LEU A 117 -8.08 -12.46 1.23
C LEU A 117 -8.29 -12.53 2.74
N ASP A 118 -7.24 -12.27 3.52
CA ASP A 118 -7.33 -12.35 4.97
C ASP A 118 -7.56 -10.99 5.63
N GLY A 119 -7.59 -9.95 4.87
CA GLY A 119 -7.79 -8.59 5.41
C GLY A 119 -6.99 -7.57 4.63
N SER A 120 -6.99 -6.34 5.07
CA SER A 120 -6.31 -5.28 4.37
C SER A 120 -5.44 -4.44 5.29
N TYR A 121 -4.53 -3.71 4.69
CA TYR A 121 -3.59 -2.87 5.42
C TYR A 121 -3.55 -1.49 4.78
N SER A 122 -3.47 -0.47 5.62
CA SER A 122 -3.23 0.90 5.18
C SER A 122 -1.83 1.28 5.60
N ILE A 123 -1.04 1.77 4.67
CA ILE A 123 0.33 2.18 4.92
C ILE A 123 0.44 3.64 4.53
N ILE A 124 0.92 4.48 5.42
CA ILE A 124 1.03 5.90 5.19
C ILE A 124 2.48 6.30 5.37
N VAL A 125 3.08 6.81 4.32
CA VAL A 125 4.49 7.21 4.32
C VAL A 125 4.59 8.71 4.21
N ASP A 126 5.30 9.34 5.14
CA ASP A 126 5.60 10.75 5.04
C ASP A 126 6.65 10.92 3.94
N ASN A 127 6.34 11.66 2.89
CA ASN A 127 7.20 11.79 1.72
C ASN A 127 8.54 12.45 2.03
N ARG A 128 8.62 13.20 3.11
CA ARG A 128 9.80 13.93 3.43
C ARG A 128 10.72 13.15 4.33
N SER A 129 10.19 12.58 5.39
CA SER A 129 10.99 11.87 6.37
C SER A 129 11.07 10.38 6.14
N GLY A 130 10.14 9.82 5.40
CA GLY A 130 10.03 8.38 5.24
C GLY A 130 9.40 7.68 6.43
N LYS A 131 8.98 8.43 7.44
CA LYS A 131 8.32 7.80 8.59
C LYS A 131 7.03 7.17 8.11
N THR A 132 6.84 5.93 8.47
CA THR A 132 5.76 5.11 7.93
C THR A 132 4.94 4.51 9.06
N ARG A 133 3.63 4.53 8.89
CA ARG A 133 2.69 3.89 9.79
C ARG A 133 1.96 2.82 9.02
N VAL A 134 1.91 1.63 9.56
CA VAL A 134 1.16 0.52 8.98
C VAL A 134 0.01 0.22 9.92
N ILE A 135 -1.18 0.16 9.38
CA ILE A 135 -2.39 -0.12 10.14
C ILE A 135 -3.01 -1.38 9.56
N ASP A 136 -3.25 -2.36 10.44
CA ASP A 136 -3.95 -3.55 10.03
C ASP A 136 -5.42 -3.22 10.17
N GLU A 137 -6.14 -3.20 9.06
CA GLU A 137 -7.53 -2.79 9.09
C GLU A 137 -8.42 -3.80 9.80
N ASN A 138 -7.95 -5.00 10.02
CA ASN A 138 -8.70 -5.96 10.83
C ASN A 138 -8.75 -5.48 12.29
N ASP A 139 -7.74 -4.75 12.74
CA ASP A 139 -7.75 -4.19 14.10
C ASP A 139 -8.83 -3.12 14.23
N ILE A 140 -9.09 -2.37 13.16
CA ILE A 140 -10.15 -1.38 13.18
C ILE A 140 -11.49 -2.09 13.23
N ALA A 141 -11.68 -3.10 12.41
CA ALA A 141 -12.93 -3.83 12.40
C ALA A 141 -13.19 -4.50 13.74
N ALA A 142 -12.20 -5.07 14.36
CA ALA A 142 -12.36 -5.72 15.65
C ALA A 142 -12.78 -4.73 16.73
N ARG A 143 -12.31 -3.50 16.59
CA ARG A 143 -12.69 -2.52 17.59
C ARG A 143 -14.01 -1.87 17.32
N SER A 144 -14.38 -1.78 16.07
CA SER A 144 -15.60 -1.16 15.74
C SER A 144 -16.73 -2.12 15.88
N ASP A 145 -16.46 -3.36 16.12
CA ASP A 145 -17.43 -4.25 16.07
C ASP A 145 -17.94 -4.70 17.20
N PRO A 146 -18.72 -4.42 17.65
CA PRO A 146 -19.13 -4.72 18.73
C PRO A 146 -20.05 -5.73 18.61
N HIS A 147 -19.91 -6.53 18.52
CA HIS A 147 -20.79 -7.41 18.55
C HIS A 147 -21.91 -7.06 17.89
N GLY A 148 -21.74 -6.58 17.34
CA GLY A 148 -22.53 -6.39 16.68
C GLY A 148 -23.56 -6.08 16.51
N ASP A 149 -23.50 -5.93 16.36
CA ASP A 149 -24.15 -5.50 16.07
C ASP A 149 -25.39 -5.73 15.91
N HIS A 150 -25.73 -5.96 16.03
CA HIS A 150 -26.73 -6.26 16.04
C HIS A 150 -27.68 -5.59 15.64
N VAL A 151 -27.33 -5.25 15.10
CA VAL A 151 -27.82 -4.54 14.54
C VAL A 151 -29.09 -4.62 14.11
N ASP A 152 -29.39 -5.25 13.73
CA ASP A 152 -30.54 -5.50 13.22
C ASP A 152 -31.64 -5.26 14.11
N ALA A 153 -31.38 -5.50 15.17
CA ALA A 153 -32.38 -5.31 16.07
C ALA A 153 -33.16 -4.07 15.87
N PRO A 154 -32.54 -3.01 15.75
CA PRO A 154 -33.24 -1.79 15.63
C PRO A 154 -34.15 -1.75 14.46
N LEU A 155 -33.75 -2.40 13.45
CA LEU A 155 -34.56 -2.34 12.33
C LEU A 155 -35.82 -3.09 12.59
N ALA A 156 -35.68 -4.10 13.29
CA ALA A 156 -36.81 -4.91 13.50
C ALA A 156 -37.82 -4.22 14.35
N GLU A 157 -37.38 -3.21 15.01
CA GLU A 157 -38.19 -2.60 15.85
C GLU A 157 -38.84 -1.44 15.33
N LEU A 158 -38.89 -1.17 14.13
CA LEU A 158 -39.57 -0.05 13.62
C LEU A 158 -40.94 -0.02 14.19
N PRO A 159 -41.39 1.06 14.66
CA PRO A 159 -42.69 1.14 15.21
C PRO A 159 -43.74 0.81 14.17
N PRO A 160 -44.72 0.16 14.52
CA PRO A 160 -45.74 -0.17 13.57
C PRO A 160 -46.35 1.09 13.07
N MET A 161 -46.70 1.07 11.84
CA MET A 161 -47.28 2.23 11.32
C MET A 161 -48.60 2.48 11.95
N PRO A 162 -48.94 3.68 12.17
CA PRO A 162 -50.25 3.96 12.74
C PRO A 162 -51.29 3.52 11.75
N PRO A 163 -52.38 3.07 12.22
CA PRO A 163 -53.40 2.65 11.33
C PRO A 163 -53.86 3.84 10.52
N PRO A 164 -54.28 3.60 9.36
CA PRO A 164 -54.76 4.66 8.53
C PRO A 164 -55.91 5.33 9.21
N ALA A 165 -55.92 6.55 8.93
CA ALA A 165 -56.95 7.27 9.59
C ALA A 165 -58.26 6.69 9.15
N GLN A 166 -59.05 6.42 10.03
CA GLN A 166 -60.16 5.87 9.64
C GLN A 166 -61.03 6.79 9.50
N GLY A 167 -61.19 7.25 9.02
CA GLY A 167 -62.03 8.26 8.79
C GLY A 167 -63.04 8.31 9.15
#